data_b0969617e77e78578b7cc6c477319c12
#
_entry.id   b0969617e77e78578b7cc6c477319c12
#
_cell.length_a   1.000
_cell.length_b   1.000
_cell.length_c   1.000
_cell.angle_alpha   90.00
_cell.angle_beta   90.00
_cell.angle_gamma   90.00
#
_symmetry.space_group_name_H-M   'P 1'
#
loop_
_entity.id
_entity.type
_entity.pdbx_description
1 polymer ?
#
loop_
_entity_poly.entity_id
_entity_poly.type
_entity_poly.pdbx_seq_one_letter_code
_entity_poly.pdbx_strand_id
1 'polypeptide(L)'
;GINALLFVVEMTAGLIAQSTGLLGESLDNFADAAVYAIALYAVGRGVKMQVRAAHIAGVLQLILAIGVLAEVMRRFAFGSEPESLVMMAIAFVAMIANISCLLLISKHREGGAHMKASWIFSANDVVVNMGVITAGALVAWTGSNYPDLIIGTITGVIVLNGARRILALKS
;
A
#
# COMPACT_ATOMS: atom_id res chain seq x y z
N GLY A 1 -3.14 -0.83 -13.38
CA GLY A 1 -4.56 -1.15 -13.22
C GLY A 1 -4.89 -1.85 -11.91
N ILE A 2 -4.24 -3.00 -11.60
CA ILE A 2 -4.60 -3.81 -10.41
C ILE A 2 -4.38 -3.03 -9.12
N ASN A 3 -3.20 -2.44 -8.89
CA ASN A 3 -2.91 -1.68 -7.67
C ASN A 3 -3.86 -0.49 -7.46
N ALA A 4 -4.27 0.20 -8.55
CA ALA A 4 -5.27 1.27 -8.43
C ALA A 4 -6.65 0.75 -8.01
N LEU A 5 -7.06 -0.44 -8.47
CA LEU A 5 -8.27 -1.10 -8.04
C LEU A 5 -8.17 -1.56 -6.58
N LEU A 6 -7.07 -2.21 -6.21
CA LEU A 6 -6.82 -2.66 -4.85
C LEU A 6 -6.78 -1.47 -3.88
N PHE A 7 -6.14 -0.35 -4.24
CA PHE A 7 -6.21 0.88 -3.45
C PHE A 7 -7.64 1.28 -3.10
N VAL A 8 -8.55 1.34 -4.09
CA VAL A 8 -9.95 1.74 -3.85
C VAL A 8 -10.68 0.72 -2.98
N VAL A 9 -10.52 -0.57 -3.26
CA VAL A 9 -11.18 -1.65 -2.54
C VAL A 9 -10.71 -1.70 -1.08
N GLU A 10 -9.41 -1.69 -0.85
CA GLU A 10 -8.83 -1.79 0.49
C GLU A 10 -9.05 -0.51 1.31
N MET A 11 -8.96 0.67 0.68
CA MET A 11 -9.28 1.94 1.35
C MET A 11 -10.73 1.94 1.83
N THR A 12 -11.67 1.54 0.97
CA THR A 12 -13.09 1.47 1.32
C THR A 12 -13.34 0.42 2.40
N ALA A 13 -12.79 -0.78 2.23
CA ALA A 13 -12.93 -1.86 3.21
C ALA A 13 -12.28 -1.50 4.56
N GLY A 14 -11.11 -0.87 4.56
CA GLY A 14 -10.40 -0.45 5.77
C GLY A 14 -11.14 0.63 6.56
N LEU A 15 -11.86 1.53 5.87
CA LEU A 15 -12.73 2.50 6.52
C LEU A 15 -13.96 1.83 7.15
N ILE A 16 -14.63 0.95 6.41
CA ILE A 16 -15.86 0.26 6.86
C ILE A 16 -15.52 -0.73 7.99
N ALA A 17 -14.51 -1.57 7.80
CA ALA A 17 -14.08 -2.59 8.75
C ALA A 17 -13.24 -2.03 9.91
N GLN A 18 -13.06 -0.73 9.99
CA GLN A 18 -12.22 -0.08 11.00
C GLN A 18 -10.82 -0.71 11.11
N SER A 19 -10.21 -1.09 9.98
CA SER A 19 -8.87 -1.68 9.95
C SER A 19 -7.83 -0.68 9.48
N THR A 20 -6.84 -0.40 10.33
CA THR A 20 -5.67 0.42 9.98
C THR A 20 -4.66 -0.35 9.12
N GLY A 21 -4.64 -1.67 9.24
CA GLY A 21 -3.84 -2.54 8.39
C GLY A 21 -4.25 -2.44 6.92
N LEU A 22 -5.56 -2.57 6.65
CA LEU A 22 -6.09 -2.38 5.28
C LEU A 22 -5.89 -0.96 4.76
N LEU A 23 -6.05 0.06 5.62
CA LEU A 23 -5.77 1.45 5.23
C LEU A 23 -4.29 1.63 4.86
N GLY A 24 -3.37 1.09 5.64
CA GLY A 24 -1.94 1.17 5.36
C GLY A 24 -1.57 0.48 4.05
N GLU A 25 -2.11 -0.72 3.79
CA GLU A 25 -1.88 -1.47 2.57
C GLU A 25 -2.46 -0.77 1.34
N SER A 26 -3.66 -0.20 1.45
CA SER A 26 -4.22 0.59 0.36
C SER A 26 -3.29 1.72 -0.10
N LEU A 27 -2.55 2.35 0.84
CA LEU A 27 -1.58 3.39 0.49
C LEU A 27 -0.35 2.84 -0.24
N ASP A 28 0.08 1.63 0.07
CA ASP A 28 1.16 0.97 -0.65
C ASP A 28 0.74 0.70 -2.10
N ASN A 29 -0.46 0.15 -2.28
CA ASN A 29 -1.07 0.00 -3.59
C ASN A 29 -1.22 1.34 -4.36
N PHE A 30 -1.55 2.45 -3.67
CA PHE A 30 -1.56 3.77 -4.29
C PHE A 30 -0.16 4.20 -4.74
N ALA A 31 0.85 4.00 -3.90
CA ALA A 31 2.24 4.34 -4.23
C ALA A 31 2.71 3.60 -5.49
N ASP A 32 2.44 2.31 -5.57
CA ASP A 32 2.78 1.48 -6.72
C ASP A 32 2.03 1.91 -7.99
N ALA A 33 0.72 2.14 -7.88
CA ALA A 33 -0.08 2.65 -9.00
C ALA A 33 0.46 4.00 -9.52
N ALA A 34 0.89 4.88 -8.61
CA ALA A 34 1.48 6.17 -8.96
C ALA A 34 2.82 6.01 -9.68
N VAL A 35 3.70 5.11 -9.22
CA VAL A 35 4.98 4.82 -9.90
C VAL A 35 4.74 4.31 -11.32
N TYR A 36 3.81 3.39 -11.52
CA TYR A 36 3.47 2.90 -12.86
C TYR A 36 2.85 3.98 -13.74
N ALA A 37 1.95 4.81 -13.19
CA ALA A 37 1.35 5.92 -13.93
C ALA A 37 2.41 6.94 -14.36
N ILE A 38 3.36 7.27 -13.49
CA ILE A 38 4.47 8.18 -13.79
C ILE A 38 5.38 7.56 -14.87
N ALA A 39 5.70 6.27 -14.76
CA ALA A 39 6.51 5.58 -15.75
C ALA A 39 5.86 5.62 -17.15
N LEU A 40 4.56 5.38 -17.24
CA LEU A 40 3.81 5.49 -18.50
C LEU A 40 3.76 6.93 -19.03
N TYR A 41 3.52 7.90 -18.12
CA TYR A 41 3.51 9.32 -18.47
C TYR A 41 4.89 9.83 -18.94
N ALA A 42 5.96 9.23 -18.40
CA ALA A 42 7.33 9.60 -18.68
C ALA A 42 7.79 9.25 -20.10
N VAL A 43 7.13 8.30 -20.76
CA VAL A 43 7.50 7.85 -22.12
C VAL A 43 7.49 9.04 -23.08
N GLY A 44 8.64 9.34 -23.70
CA GLY A 44 8.81 10.43 -24.65
C GLY A 44 8.83 11.85 -24.05
N ARG A 45 8.87 12.01 -22.72
CA ARG A 45 8.86 13.31 -22.03
C ARG A 45 10.20 13.61 -21.36
N GLY A 46 10.54 14.89 -21.27
CA GLY A 46 11.79 15.35 -20.64
C GLY A 46 11.79 15.14 -19.11
N VAL A 47 13.00 15.02 -18.52
CA VAL A 47 13.24 14.73 -17.11
C VAL A 47 12.47 15.68 -16.16
N LYS A 48 12.38 16.97 -16.47
CA LYS A 48 11.64 17.95 -15.66
C LYS A 48 10.15 17.60 -15.49
N MET A 49 9.52 17.11 -16.55
CA MET A 49 8.10 16.71 -16.50
C MET A 49 7.91 15.42 -15.71
N GLN A 50 8.87 14.49 -15.81
CA GLN A 50 8.87 13.26 -15.03
C GLN A 50 8.98 13.54 -13.53
N VAL A 51 9.93 14.40 -13.13
CA VAL A 51 10.13 14.80 -11.72
C VAL A 51 8.91 15.55 -11.19
N ARG A 52 8.29 16.44 -11.99
CA ARG A 52 7.07 17.15 -11.59
C ARG A 52 5.91 16.18 -11.33
N ALA A 53 5.71 15.20 -12.19
CA ALA A 53 4.67 14.18 -12.01
C ALA A 53 4.95 13.34 -10.75
N ALA A 54 6.21 12.96 -10.52
CA ALA A 54 6.62 12.25 -9.32
C ALA A 54 6.37 13.08 -8.04
N HIS A 55 6.68 14.37 -8.05
CA HIS A 55 6.40 15.24 -6.90
C HIS A 55 4.91 15.39 -6.61
N ILE A 56 4.04 15.48 -7.63
CA ILE A 56 2.58 15.53 -7.41
C ILE A 56 2.13 14.23 -6.74
N ALA A 57 2.54 13.07 -7.25
CA ALA A 57 2.22 11.79 -6.63
C ALA A 57 2.79 11.67 -5.21
N GLY A 58 4.02 12.10 -4.99
CA GLY A 58 4.66 12.12 -3.67
C GLY A 58 3.93 13.00 -2.65
N VAL A 59 3.40 14.16 -3.06
CA VAL A 59 2.57 15.03 -2.19
C VAL A 59 1.27 14.35 -1.81
N LEU A 60 0.57 13.75 -2.79
CA LEU A 60 -0.67 13.01 -2.51
C LEU A 60 -0.42 11.83 -1.56
N GLN A 61 0.62 11.05 -1.82
CA GLN A 61 1.05 9.94 -0.96
C GLN A 61 1.40 10.41 0.47
N LEU A 62 2.08 11.55 0.60
CA LEU A 62 2.42 12.14 1.89
C LEU A 62 1.16 12.52 2.69
N ILE A 63 0.19 13.18 2.04
CA ILE A 63 -1.08 13.58 2.67
C ILE A 63 -1.84 12.34 3.14
N LEU A 64 -1.96 11.33 2.30
CA LEU A 64 -2.66 10.09 2.63
C LEU A 64 -1.96 9.35 3.78
N ALA A 65 -0.63 9.22 3.74
CA ALA A 65 0.13 8.54 4.81
C ALA A 65 -0.02 9.25 6.16
N ILE A 66 0.02 10.59 6.17
CA ILE A 66 -0.25 11.38 7.39
C ILE A 66 -1.68 11.13 7.87
N GLY A 67 -2.66 11.09 6.96
CA GLY A 67 -4.06 10.80 7.29
C GLY A 67 -4.24 9.43 7.95
N VAL A 68 -3.60 8.38 7.40
CA VAL A 68 -3.68 7.03 8.01
C VAL A 68 -2.97 6.99 9.36
N LEU A 69 -1.80 7.60 9.51
CA LEU A 69 -1.11 7.66 10.81
C LEU A 69 -1.91 8.45 11.84
N ALA A 70 -2.57 9.52 11.45
CA ALA A 70 -3.51 10.25 12.32
C ALA A 70 -4.70 9.38 12.74
N GLU A 71 -5.24 8.58 11.81
CA GLU A 71 -6.32 7.63 12.09
C GLU A 71 -5.85 6.50 13.03
N VAL A 72 -4.62 5.99 12.88
CA VAL A 72 -4.01 5.05 13.83
C VAL A 72 -3.96 5.67 15.25
N MET A 73 -3.48 6.91 15.35
CA MET A 73 -3.41 7.62 16.64
C MET A 73 -4.80 7.84 17.23
N ARG A 74 -5.79 8.21 16.40
CA ARG A 74 -7.18 8.36 16.85
C ARG A 74 -7.73 7.05 17.41
N ARG A 75 -7.55 5.95 16.68
CA ARG A 75 -8.02 4.62 17.11
C ARG A 75 -7.27 4.10 18.34
N PHE A 76 -5.99 4.43 18.47
CA PHE A 76 -5.23 4.12 19.67
C PHE A 76 -5.80 4.84 20.90
N ALA A 77 -6.17 6.13 20.75
CA ALA A 77 -6.68 6.95 21.85
C ALA A 77 -8.15 6.67 22.21
N PHE A 78 -9.00 6.41 21.22
CA PHE A 78 -10.45 6.29 21.39
C PHE A 78 -10.97 4.86 21.19
N GLY A 79 -10.10 3.93 20.83
CA GLY A 79 -10.46 2.56 20.51
C GLY A 79 -10.94 2.39 19.06
N SER A 80 -10.99 1.14 18.64
CA SER A 80 -11.59 0.68 17.38
C SER A 80 -11.98 -0.79 17.53
N GLU A 81 -12.91 -1.23 16.72
CA GLU A 81 -13.37 -2.62 16.67
C GLU A 81 -13.14 -3.15 15.24
N PRO A 82 -11.88 -3.52 14.89
CA PRO A 82 -11.58 -3.98 13.55
C PRO A 82 -12.27 -5.30 13.25
N GLU A 83 -12.96 -5.36 12.12
CA GLU A 83 -13.66 -6.56 11.65
C GLU A 83 -12.66 -7.57 11.07
N SER A 84 -12.17 -8.47 11.91
CA SER A 84 -11.12 -9.43 11.59
C SER A 84 -11.41 -10.28 10.35
N LEU A 85 -12.68 -10.68 10.15
CA LEU A 85 -13.06 -11.48 8.98
C LEU A 85 -12.91 -10.67 7.68
N VAL A 86 -13.35 -9.40 7.70
CA VAL A 86 -13.20 -8.51 6.53
C VAL A 86 -11.73 -8.23 6.26
N MET A 87 -10.93 -7.96 7.30
CA MET A 87 -9.48 -7.80 7.17
C MET A 87 -8.83 -8.99 6.44
N MET A 88 -9.06 -10.19 6.95
CA MET A 88 -8.49 -11.41 6.39
C MET A 88 -8.98 -11.69 4.97
N ALA A 89 -10.29 -11.51 4.71
CA ALA A 89 -10.87 -11.81 3.40
C ALA A 89 -10.34 -10.85 2.31
N ILE A 90 -10.31 -9.54 2.60
CA ILE A 90 -9.82 -8.54 1.64
C ILE A 90 -8.32 -8.70 1.40
N ALA A 91 -7.52 -8.83 2.45
CA ALA A 91 -6.08 -9.04 2.31
C ALA A 91 -5.76 -10.38 1.61
N PHE A 92 -6.56 -11.42 1.79
CA PHE A 92 -6.39 -12.68 1.07
C PHE A 92 -6.67 -12.54 -0.43
N VAL A 93 -7.71 -11.81 -0.81
CA VAL A 93 -8.02 -11.52 -2.23
C VAL A 93 -6.90 -10.67 -2.86
N ALA A 94 -6.43 -9.64 -2.17
CA ALA A 94 -5.31 -8.81 -2.62
C ALA A 94 -4.02 -9.64 -2.76
N MET A 95 -3.72 -10.51 -1.79
CA MET A 95 -2.58 -11.41 -1.84
C MET A 95 -2.63 -12.34 -3.08
N ILE A 96 -3.80 -12.91 -3.41
CA ILE A 96 -3.96 -13.73 -4.63
C ILE A 96 -3.69 -12.89 -5.89
N ALA A 97 -4.20 -11.66 -5.95
CA ALA A 97 -3.96 -10.75 -7.07
C ALA A 97 -2.46 -10.45 -7.22
N ASN A 98 -1.77 -10.13 -6.12
CA ASN A 98 -0.34 -9.82 -6.11
C ASN A 98 0.53 -11.05 -6.42
N ILE A 99 0.18 -12.25 -5.92
CA ILE A 99 0.85 -13.51 -6.31
C ILE A 99 0.67 -13.76 -7.81
N SER A 100 -0.54 -13.54 -8.34
CA SER A 100 -0.80 -13.71 -9.78
C SER A 100 0.05 -12.75 -10.61
N CYS A 101 0.14 -11.48 -10.21
CA CYS A 101 1.05 -10.50 -10.83
C CYS A 101 2.51 -10.95 -10.73
N LEU A 102 2.96 -11.39 -9.56
CA LEU A 102 4.31 -11.86 -9.31
C LEU A 102 4.69 -13.02 -10.22
N LEU A 103 3.80 -14.02 -10.38
CA LEU A 103 4.00 -15.15 -11.26
C LEU A 103 4.06 -14.77 -12.74
N LEU A 104 3.19 -13.84 -13.18
CA LEU A 104 3.20 -13.33 -14.56
C LEU A 104 4.50 -12.56 -14.86
N ILE A 105 4.93 -11.72 -13.92
CA ILE A 105 6.13 -10.89 -14.07
C ILE A 105 7.41 -11.73 -13.94
N SER A 106 7.41 -12.79 -13.12
CA SER A 106 8.59 -13.63 -12.86
C SER A 106 9.21 -14.21 -14.14
N LYS A 107 8.35 -14.55 -15.11
CA LYS A 107 8.78 -15.05 -16.43
C LYS A 107 9.51 -14.01 -17.27
N HIS A 108 9.34 -12.71 -16.95
CA HIS A 108 9.87 -11.58 -17.72
C HIS A 108 10.74 -10.65 -16.89
N ARG A 109 11.13 -11.05 -15.67
CA ARG A 109 11.88 -10.21 -14.71
C ARG A 109 13.23 -9.70 -15.23
N GLU A 110 13.80 -10.39 -16.22
CA GLU A 110 15.06 -10.00 -16.88
C GLU A 110 14.84 -9.00 -18.04
N GLY A 111 13.59 -8.64 -18.33
CA GLY A 111 13.19 -7.73 -19.41
C GLY A 111 13.49 -6.24 -19.14
N GLY A 112 14.26 -5.92 -18.09
CA GLY A 112 14.69 -4.56 -17.78
C GLY A 112 14.37 -4.10 -16.35
N ALA A 113 14.84 -2.90 -16.01
CA ALA A 113 14.73 -2.36 -14.66
C ALA A 113 13.28 -2.23 -14.16
N HIS A 114 12.34 -1.87 -15.04
CA HIS A 114 10.92 -1.74 -14.73
C HIS A 114 10.28 -3.09 -14.38
N MET A 115 10.66 -4.19 -15.05
CA MET A 115 10.14 -5.53 -14.73
C MET A 115 10.66 -6.02 -13.38
N LYS A 116 11.95 -5.74 -13.09
CA LYS A 116 12.55 -6.07 -11.81
C LYS A 116 11.91 -5.28 -10.67
N ALA A 117 11.64 -3.99 -10.86
CA ALA A 117 10.94 -3.16 -9.89
C ALA A 117 9.51 -3.67 -9.63
N SER A 118 8.75 -3.98 -10.69
CA SER A 118 7.40 -4.54 -10.56
C SER A 118 7.40 -5.86 -9.79
N TRP A 119 8.39 -6.72 -10.02
CA TRP A 119 8.52 -7.97 -9.27
C TRP A 119 8.76 -7.73 -7.79
N ILE A 120 9.64 -6.77 -7.44
CA ILE A 120 9.92 -6.41 -6.04
C ILE A 120 8.67 -5.86 -5.36
N PHE A 121 7.92 -4.97 -6.02
CA PHE A 121 6.68 -4.39 -5.48
C PHE A 121 5.65 -5.46 -5.18
N SER A 122 5.30 -6.29 -6.18
CA SER A 122 4.34 -7.38 -5.96
C SER A 122 4.80 -8.39 -4.89
N ALA A 123 6.10 -8.62 -4.72
CA ALA A 123 6.62 -9.46 -3.65
C ALA A 123 6.45 -8.81 -2.26
N ASN A 124 6.66 -7.49 -2.17
CA ASN A 124 6.42 -6.74 -0.93
C ASN A 124 4.95 -6.74 -0.55
N ASP A 125 4.04 -6.51 -1.51
CA ASP A 125 2.59 -6.54 -1.27
C ASP A 125 2.14 -7.91 -0.72
N VAL A 126 2.69 -9.02 -1.22
CA VAL A 126 2.40 -10.35 -0.67
C VAL A 126 2.80 -10.45 0.81
N VAL A 127 3.94 -9.86 1.19
CA VAL A 127 4.40 -9.86 2.59
C VAL A 127 3.50 -8.98 3.46
N VAL A 128 3.11 -7.80 2.98
CA VAL A 128 2.22 -6.89 3.71
C VAL A 128 0.84 -7.51 3.89
N ASN A 129 0.27 -8.10 2.85
CA ASN A 129 -1.00 -8.83 2.90
C ASN A 129 -0.97 -9.97 3.93
N MET A 130 0.14 -10.73 3.97
CA MET A 130 0.35 -11.75 5.00
C MET A 130 0.36 -11.15 6.40
N GLY A 131 0.96 -9.97 6.56
CA GLY A 131 0.93 -9.19 7.81
C GLY A 131 -0.49 -8.82 8.23
N VAL A 132 -1.31 -8.31 7.31
CA VAL A 132 -2.72 -7.93 7.57
C VAL A 132 -3.56 -9.16 7.92
N ILE A 133 -3.40 -10.28 7.21
CA ILE A 133 -4.08 -11.55 7.54
C ILE A 133 -3.70 -12.02 8.94
N THR A 134 -2.41 -12.00 9.28
CA THR A 134 -1.93 -12.39 10.59
C THR A 134 -2.48 -11.47 11.68
N ALA A 135 -2.49 -10.16 11.44
CA ALA A 135 -3.09 -9.19 12.35
C ALA A 135 -4.58 -9.44 12.56
N GLY A 136 -5.34 -9.72 11.48
CA GLY A 136 -6.75 -10.07 11.55
C GLY A 136 -7.00 -11.34 12.36
N ALA A 137 -6.18 -12.38 12.19
CA ALA A 137 -6.26 -13.61 12.98
C ALA A 137 -5.97 -13.35 14.48
N LEU A 138 -4.99 -12.50 14.78
CA LEU A 138 -4.67 -12.11 16.16
C LEU A 138 -5.77 -11.24 16.77
N VAL A 139 -6.39 -10.33 16.02
CA VAL A 139 -7.58 -9.57 16.45
C VAL A 139 -8.71 -10.53 16.80
N ALA A 140 -9.01 -11.51 15.93
CA ALA A 140 -10.06 -12.51 16.19
C ALA A 140 -9.77 -13.34 17.44
N TRP A 141 -8.51 -13.70 17.68
CA TRP A 141 -8.12 -14.54 18.80
C TRP A 141 -8.08 -13.78 20.13
N THR A 142 -7.53 -12.56 20.12
CA THR A 142 -7.30 -11.78 21.35
C THR A 142 -8.43 -10.83 21.72
N GLY A 143 -9.32 -10.51 20.77
CA GLY A 143 -10.31 -9.45 20.91
C GLY A 143 -9.72 -8.04 21.01
N SER A 144 -8.41 -7.88 20.70
CA SER A 144 -7.68 -6.63 20.81
C SER A 144 -7.44 -6.00 19.43
N ASN A 145 -7.53 -4.68 19.36
CA ASN A 145 -7.22 -3.92 18.13
C ASN A 145 -5.71 -3.67 17.94
N TYR A 146 -4.86 -3.94 18.91
CA TYR A 146 -3.43 -3.65 18.83
C TYR A 146 -2.73 -4.31 17.60
N PRO A 147 -2.99 -5.57 17.24
CA PRO A 147 -2.35 -6.15 16.06
C PRO A 147 -2.63 -5.35 14.78
N ASP A 148 -3.87 -4.87 14.60
CA ASP A 148 -4.25 -4.03 13.47
C ASP A 148 -3.54 -2.66 13.50
N LEU A 149 -3.47 -2.02 14.68
CA LEU A 149 -2.77 -0.75 14.85
C LEU A 149 -1.27 -0.88 14.57
N ILE A 150 -0.65 -1.98 14.96
CA ILE A 150 0.77 -2.23 14.72
C ILE A 150 1.05 -2.36 13.23
N ILE A 151 0.32 -3.21 12.51
CA ILE A 151 0.54 -3.38 11.08
C ILE A 151 0.24 -2.09 10.31
N GLY A 152 -0.83 -1.38 10.63
CA GLY A 152 -1.17 -0.10 10.04
C GLY A 152 -0.11 0.98 10.28
N THR A 153 0.49 0.99 11.48
CA THR A 153 1.61 1.89 11.81
C THR A 153 2.84 1.58 10.96
N ILE A 154 3.23 0.31 10.88
CA ILE A 154 4.40 -0.13 10.12
C ILE A 154 4.24 0.26 8.66
N THR A 155 3.11 -0.09 8.04
CA THR A 155 2.84 0.22 6.63
C THR A 155 2.76 1.71 6.40
N GLY A 156 2.05 2.46 7.25
CA GLY A 156 1.95 3.92 7.14
C GLY A 156 3.31 4.62 7.22
N VAL A 157 4.23 4.16 8.08
CA VAL A 157 5.59 4.70 8.19
C VAL A 157 6.43 4.36 6.95
N ILE A 158 6.31 3.15 6.40
CA ILE A 158 7.00 2.74 5.17
C ILE A 158 6.56 3.66 4.03
N VAL A 159 5.26 3.84 3.83
CA VAL A 159 4.71 4.70 2.78
C VAL A 159 5.10 6.16 2.95
N LEU A 160 5.09 6.67 4.20
CA LEU A 160 5.56 8.02 4.53
C LEU A 160 7.01 8.25 4.13
N ASN A 161 7.88 7.29 4.42
CA ASN A 161 9.29 7.35 4.04
C ASN A 161 9.46 7.26 2.51
N GLY A 162 8.66 6.47 1.82
CA GLY A 162 8.59 6.42 0.36
C GLY A 162 8.24 7.78 -0.24
N ALA A 163 7.19 8.43 0.25
CA ALA A 163 6.78 9.76 -0.17
C ALA A 163 7.90 10.81 -0.01
N ARG A 164 8.60 10.79 1.13
CA ARG A 164 9.74 11.69 1.38
C ARG A 164 10.87 11.50 0.37
N ARG A 165 11.18 10.25 0.02
CA ARG A 165 12.21 9.92 -0.99
C ARG A 165 11.82 10.43 -2.38
N ILE A 166 10.55 10.29 -2.76
CA ILE A 166 10.03 10.80 -4.04
C ILE A 166 10.12 12.34 -4.08
N LEU A 167 9.77 13.02 -3.00
CA LEU A 167 9.85 14.48 -2.91
C LEU A 167 11.29 15.02 -2.89
N ALA A 168 12.26 14.19 -2.54
CA ALA A 168 13.68 14.54 -2.56
C ALA A 168 14.33 14.41 -3.95
N LEU A 169 13.62 13.88 -4.97
CA LEU A 169 14.13 13.78 -6.35
C LEU A 169 14.42 15.17 -6.90
N LYS A 170 15.59 15.32 -7.54
CA LYS A 170 16.03 16.56 -8.20
C LYS A 170 15.93 16.41 -9.71
N SER A 171 15.57 17.48 -10.39
CA SER A 171 15.54 17.59 -11.86
C SER A 171 16.92 17.82 -12.43
#